data_e163681b88b64385745df57744f0fcca
#
_entry.id   e163681b88b64385745df57744f0fcca
#
_cell.length_a   1.000
_cell.length_b   1.000
_cell.length_c   1.000
_cell.angle_alpha   90.00
_cell.angle_beta   90.00
_cell.angle_gamma   90.00
#
_symmetry.space_group_name_H-M   'P 1'
#
loop_
_entity.id
_entity.type
_entity.pdbx_description
1 polymer ?
#
loop_
_entity_poly.entity_id
_entity_poly.type
_entity_poly.pdbx_seq_one_letter_code
_entity_poly.pdbx_strand_id
1 'polypeptide(L)'
;MKKLLFVLMLAVMGNALAGTAVQKNRNTSMNMISGSEKSKIENAFQKEMKDIKEMIEDQTLAEVKKNTFSNNADLLFNKDYKISDLNKKKILEKFFEGCSDIYLKNMKLRFAVKEIKYIDKKNVEVVYDLKMKDFDKALDGIEKKFEENIRINVLKKLGYKNEDEIEALMLKNGNESEKMRIYDIMVDEILNIMRKALENVNLETVVSENEKAVLTETNGHWELSHFK
;
A
#
# COMPACT_ATOMS: atom_id res chain seq x y z
N MET A 1 13.90 -14.53 -11.58
CA MET A 1 13.01 -13.36 -11.51
C MET A 1 11.64 -13.66 -10.89
N LYS A 2 10.95 -14.79 -11.20
CA LYS A 2 9.59 -15.13 -10.70
C LYS A 2 9.40 -15.04 -9.20
N LYS A 3 10.29 -15.66 -8.41
CA LYS A 3 10.22 -15.63 -6.94
C LYS A 3 10.51 -14.25 -6.35
N LEU A 4 11.23 -13.42 -7.06
CA LEU A 4 11.70 -12.11 -6.61
C LEU A 4 10.57 -11.10 -6.48
N LEU A 5 9.75 -11.01 -7.51
CA LEU A 5 8.66 -10.03 -7.56
C LEU A 5 7.55 -10.34 -6.58
N PHE A 6 7.21 -11.64 -6.46
CA PHE A 6 6.19 -12.11 -5.53
C PHE A 6 6.58 -11.88 -4.06
N VAL A 7 7.84 -12.15 -3.72
CA VAL A 7 8.35 -11.94 -2.34
C VAL A 7 8.48 -10.45 -2.03
N LEU A 8 8.87 -9.61 -2.99
CA LEU A 8 8.90 -8.14 -2.82
C LEU A 8 7.50 -7.56 -2.60
N MET A 9 6.52 -8.03 -3.36
CA MET A 9 5.12 -7.63 -3.18
C MET A 9 4.57 -8.06 -1.83
N LEU A 10 4.82 -9.31 -1.39
CA LEU A 10 4.41 -9.83 -0.09
C LEU A 10 5.13 -9.15 1.08
N ALA A 11 6.41 -8.80 0.94
CA ALA A 11 7.16 -8.11 1.99
C ALA A 11 6.69 -6.68 2.21
N VAL A 12 6.28 -5.99 1.15
CA VAL A 12 5.70 -4.63 1.25
C VAL A 12 4.31 -4.67 1.87
N MET A 13 3.51 -5.72 1.60
CA MET A 13 2.12 -5.81 2.06
C MET A 13 1.94 -6.59 3.37
N GLY A 14 2.71 -7.65 3.59
CA GLY A 14 2.53 -8.56 4.73
C GLY A 14 2.94 -7.97 6.09
N ASN A 15 3.81 -6.98 6.13
CA ASN A 15 4.28 -6.36 7.39
C ASN A 15 3.45 -5.16 7.85
N ALA A 16 2.64 -4.57 6.98
CA ALA A 16 1.81 -3.42 7.31
C ALA A 16 0.47 -3.79 7.99
N LEU A 17 0.05 -5.05 7.94
CA LEU A 17 -1.29 -5.49 8.34
C LEU A 17 -1.34 -6.45 9.53
N ALA A 18 -0.24 -6.73 10.22
CA ALA A 18 -0.21 -7.61 11.39
C ALA A 18 -0.49 -6.83 12.69
N GLY A 19 -1.74 -6.57 13.00
CA GLY A 19 -2.11 -5.90 14.24
C GLY A 19 -3.57 -6.07 14.65
N THR A 20 -3.77 -6.90 15.66
CA THR A 20 -4.83 -6.92 16.67
C THR A 20 -6.21 -7.48 16.34
N ALA A 21 -6.46 -8.65 16.88
CA ALA A 21 -7.79 -9.22 17.07
C ALA A 21 -8.52 -8.53 18.25
N VAL A 22 -9.75 -8.09 18.03
CA VAL A 22 -10.59 -7.46 19.04
C VAL A 22 -11.71 -8.38 19.48
N GLN A 23 -11.91 -8.48 20.81
CA GLN A 23 -12.98 -9.23 21.48
C GLN A 23 -14.36 -8.63 21.23
N LYS A 24 -15.34 -9.52 20.99
CA LYS A 24 -16.77 -9.20 20.91
C LYS A 24 -17.37 -8.95 22.29
N ASN A 25 -18.04 -7.81 22.49
CA ASN A 25 -19.06 -7.65 23.51
C ASN A 25 -20.35 -7.07 22.93
N ARG A 26 -21.48 -7.67 23.33
CA ARG A 26 -22.86 -7.35 22.92
C ARG A 26 -23.56 -6.48 23.97
N ASN A 27 -24.54 -5.72 23.44
CA ASN A 27 -25.75 -5.07 24.07
C ASN A 27 -25.61 -3.56 24.29
N THR A 28 -26.59 -2.70 24.02
CA THR A 28 -28.08 -2.72 23.94
C THR A 28 -28.60 -1.33 23.57
N SER A 29 -29.82 -1.29 23.08
CA SER A 29 -30.82 -0.20 22.97
C SER A 29 -30.62 0.88 21.91
N MET A 30 -31.47 0.77 20.88
CA MET A 30 -31.67 1.75 19.82
C MET A 30 -32.51 2.92 20.31
N ASN A 31 -31.92 4.13 20.31
CA ASN A 31 -32.70 5.33 20.05
C ASN A 31 -32.55 5.63 18.54
N MET A 32 -33.66 5.70 17.81
CA MET A 32 -33.63 6.03 16.37
C MET A 32 -33.12 7.47 16.20
N ILE A 33 -31.90 7.59 15.64
CA ILE A 33 -31.31 8.86 15.26
C ILE A 33 -32.04 9.33 14.00
N SER A 34 -32.49 10.61 13.95
CA SER A 34 -33.12 11.16 12.75
C SER A 34 -32.12 11.14 11.58
N GLY A 35 -32.60 10.99 10.34
CA GLY A 35 -31.73 10.93 9.15
C GLY A 35 -30.83 12.16 9.01
N SER A 36 -31.33 13.36 9.35
CA SER A 36 -30.56 14.61 9.31
C SER A 36 -29.46 14.65 10.36
N GLU A 37 -29.72 14.15 11.56
CA GLU A 37 -28.74 14.10 12.63
C GLU A 37 -27.66 13.05 12.37
N LYS A 38 -28.07 11.90 11.85
CA LYS A 38 -27.13 10.86 11.40
C LYS A 38 -26.14 11.42 10.37
N SER A 39 -26.62 12.15 9.37
CA SER A 39 -25.75 12.76 8.35
C SER A 39 -24.82 13.80 8.94
N LYS A 40 -25.21 14.59 9.93
CA LYS A 40 -24.31 15.53 10.61
C LYS A 40 -23.20 14.81 11.36
N ILE A 41 -23.53 13.74 12.09
CA ILE A 41 -22.55 12.93 12.81
C ILE A 41 -21.58 12.25 11.85
N GLU A 42 -22.07 11.65 10.77
CA GLU A 42 -21.24 11.03 9.75
C GLU A 42 -20.29 12.04 9.10
N ASN A 43 -20.77 13.24 8.75
CA ASN A 43 -19.95 14.29 8.16
C ASN A 43 -18.86 14.78 9.13
N ALA A 44 -19.21 14.96 10.40
CA ALA A 44 -18.26 15.33 11.44
C ALA A 44 -17.20 14.22 11.61
N PHE A 45 -17.62 12.96 11.72
CA PHE A 45 -16.72 11.82 11.78
C PHE A 45 -15.76 11.76 10.60
N GLN A 46 -16.27 11.89 9.36
CA GLN A 46 -15.41 11.85 8.17
C GLN A 46 -14.42 13.02 8.12
N LYS A 47 -14.80 14.19 8.63
CA LYS A 47 -13.91 15.34 8.73
C LYS A 47 -12.75 15.08 9.71
N GLU A 48 -13.05 14.58 10.91
CA GLU A 48 -12.04 14.22 11.91
C GLU A 48 -11.12 13.10 11.42
N MET A 49 -11.68 12.12 10.69
CA MET A 49 -10.92 11.01 10.13
C MET A 49 -9.96 11.40 9.01
N LYS A 50 -10.10 12.61 8.45
CA LYS A 50 -9.18 13.07 7.40
C LYS A 50 -7.74 13.21 7.91
N ASP A 51 -7.55 13.85 9.04
CA ASP A 51 -6.21 14.06 9.62
C ASP A 51 -5.60 12.72 10.07
N ILE A 52 -6.45 11.82 10.60
CA ILE A 52 -6.04 10.47 11.00
C ILE A 52 -5.62 9.64 9.79
N LYS A 53 -6.34 9.78 8.68
CA LYS A 53 -5.98 9.12 7.43
C LYS A 53 -4.57 9.54 6.99
N GLU A 54 -4.29 10.83 6.94
CA GLU A 54 -2.97 11.37 6.58
C GLU A 54 -1.88 10.82 7.52
N MET A 55 -2.15 10.79 8.82
CA MET A 55 -1.21 10.21 9.80
C MET A 55 -0.96 8.71 9.57
N ILE A 56 -1.99 7.92 9.28
CA ILE A 56 -1.85 6.47 8.98
C ILE A 56 -1.05 6.28 7.68
N GLU A 57 -1.33 7.06 6.66
CA GLU A 57 -0.62 7.01 5.38
C GLU A 57 0.88 7.31 5.56
N ASP A 58 1.22 8.34 6.34
CA ASP A 58 2.61 8.72 6.65
C ASP A 58 3.34 7.66 7.50
N GLN A 59 2.69 7.10 8.52
CA GLN A 59 3.26 6.03 9.35
C GLN A 59 3.50 4.77 8.53
N THR A 60 2.53 4.38 7.71
CA THR A 60 2.66 3.21 6.83
C THR A 60 3.81 3.39 5.86
N LEU A 61 3.98 4.59 5.29
CA LEU A 61 5.11 4.90 4.42
C LEU A 61 6.45 4.77 5.14
N ALA A 62 6.55 5.29 6.36
CA ALA A 62 7.77 5.21 7.16
C ALA A 62 8.15 3.76 7.48
N GLU A 63 7.16 2.92 7.82
CA GLU A 63 7.35 1.49 8.08
C GLU A 63 7.74 0.72 6.80
N VAL A 64 7.08 0.98 5.69
CA VAL A 64 7.42 0.38 4.39
C VAL A 64 8.87 0.73 4.04
N LYS A 65 9.27 1.98 4.13
CA LYS A 65 10.66 2.40 3.88
C LYS A 65 11.65 1.67 4.78
N LYS A 66 11.38 1.61 6.09
CA LYS A 66 12.27 0.99 7.08
C LYS A 66 12.45 -0.51 6.86
N ASN A 67 11.35 -1.24 6.66
CA ASN A 67 11.36 -2.71 6.57
C ASN A 67 11.86 -3.21 5.23
N THR A 68 11.67 -2.45 4.16
CA THR A 68 12.02 -2.88 2.82
C THR A 68 13.51 -2.68 2.52
N PHE A 69 14.14 -1.64 3.06
CA PHE A 69 15.57 -1.38 2.87
C PHE A 69 16.49 -2.39 3.56
N SER A 70 16.07 -2.98 4.68
CA SER A 70 16.96 -3.81 5.51
C SER A 70 17.06 -5.27 5.08
N ASN A 71 16.03 -5.82 4.40
CA ASN A 71 15.91 -7.28 4.23
C ASN A 71 15.87 -7.80 2.78
N ASN A 72 15.87 -6.93 1.77
CA ASN A 72 15.49 -7.35 0.41
C ASN A 72 16.49 -7.00 -0.70
N ALA A 73 17.69 -6.52 -0.37
CA ALA A 73 18.72 -6.23 -1.38
C ALA A 73 19.07 -7.47 -2.22
N ASP A 74 19.13 -8.63 -1.58
CA ASP A 74 19.46 -9.90 -2.23
C ASP A 74 18.37 -10.40 -3.19
N LEU A 75 17.18 -9.82 -3.14
CA LEU A 75 16.05 -10.23 -3.97
C LEU A 75 16.07 -9.59 -5.36
N LEU A 76 16.62 -8.39 -5.51
CA LEU A 76 16.71 -7.70 -6.80
C LEU A 76 17.95 -8.09 -7.61
N PHE A 77 18.97 -8.62 -6.96
CA PHE A 77 20.24 -8.90 -7.62
C PHE A 77 20.59 -10.38 -7.59
N ASN A 78 20.89 -10.93 -8.75
CA ASN A 78 21.56 -12.22 -8.82
C ASN A 78 22.95 -12.08 -8.18
N LYS A 79 23.31 -13.01 -7.28
CA LYS A 79 24.59 -13.00 -6.54
C LYS A 79 25.83 -13.02 -7.45
N ASP A 80 25.65 -13.59 -8.64
CA ASP A 80 26.74 -13.72 -9.62
C ASP A 80 26.98 -12.46 -10.43
N TYR A 81 26.01 -11.52 -10.42
CA TYR A 81 26.12 -10.26 -11.17
C TYR A 81 27.13 -9.30 -10.55
N LYS A 82 28.02 -8.79 -11.39
CA LYS A 82 29.13 -7.92 -10.99
C LYS A 82 28.70 -6.45 -11.04
N ILE A 83 27.92 -6.04 -10.05
CA ILE A 83 27.41 -4.66 -9.88
C ILE A 83 27.99 -4.12 -8.58
N SER A 84 28.47 -2.88 -8.60
CA SER A 84 28.99 -2.22 -7.41
C SER A 84 27.91 -2.00 -6.37
N ASP A 85 28.28 -2.05 -5.07
CA ASP A 85 27.32 -1.87 -3.97
C ASP A 85 26.68 -0.48 -3.99
N LEU A 86 27.42 0.53 -4.46
CA LEU A 86 26.90 1.88 -4.66
C LEU A 86 25.75 1.90 -5.67
N ASN A 87 25.90 1.19 -6.79
CA ASN A 87 24.89 1.09 -7.82
C ASN A 87 23.70 0.25 -7.38
N LYS A 88 23.94 -0.86 -6.67
CA LYS A 88 22.86 -1.64 -6.04
C LYS A 88 22.01 -0.76 -5.12
N LYS A 89 22.65 0.05 -4.28
CA LYS A 89 21.94 0.96 -3.38
C LYS A 89 21.05 1.95 -4.14
N LYS A 90 21.56 2.60 -5.19
CA LYS A 90 20.79 3.53 -6.02
C LYS A 90 19.60 2.87 -6.70
N ILE A 91 19.77 1.65 -7.22
CA ILE A 91 18.69 0.89 -7.84
C ILE A 91 17.59 0.57 -6.82
N LEU A 92 17.99 0.12 -5.63
CA LEU A 92 17.06 -0.16 -4.54
C LEU A 92 16.29 1.09 -4.11
N GLU A 93 16.98 2.21 -3.89
CA GLU A 93 16.35 3.49 -3.54
C GLU A 93 15.30 3.88 -4.57
N LYS A 94 15.65 3.89 -5.86
CA LYS A 94 14.71 4.21 -6.95
C LYS A 94 13.48 3.28 -6.95
N PHE A 95 13.73 1.97 -6.81
CA PHE A 95 12.65 0.98 -6.80
C PHE A 95 11.69 1.18 -5.62
N PHE A 96 12.22 1.35 -4.42
CA PHE A 96 11.41 1.52 -3.21
C PHE A 96 10.68 2.85 -3.16
N GLU A 97 11.30 3.93 -3.59
CA GLU A 97 10.62 5.22 -3.75
C GLU A 97 9.45 5.11 -4.71
N GLY A 98 9.67 4.47 -5.87
CA GLY A 98 8.61 4.24 -6.84
C GLY A 98 7.47 3.35 -6.31
N CYS A 99 7.78 2.28 -5.60
CA CYS A 99 6.78 1.41 -4.95
C CYS A 99 6.00 2.18 -3.88
N SER A 100 6.67 2.95 -3.04
CA SER A 100 6.05 3.77 -1.99
C SER A 100 5.07 4.78 -2.58
N ASP A 101 5.48 5.47 -3.63
CA ASP A 101 4.64 6.43 -4.36
C ASP A 101 3.38 5.79 -4.94
N ILE A 102 3.54 4.61 -5.55
CA ILE A 102 2.42 3.87 -6.13
C ILE A 102 1.46 3.41 -5.02
N TYR A 103 2.01 2.89 -3.91
CA TYR A 103 1.25 2.43 -2.77
C TYR A 103 0.42 3.56 -2.17
N LEU A 104 1.05 4.69 -1.81
CA LEU A 104 0.36 5.84 -1.22
C LEU A 104 -0.75 6.39 -2.11
N LYS A 105 -0.48 6.58 -3.40
CA LYS A 105 -1.48 7.08 -4.36
C LYS A 105 -2.70 6.17 -4.49
N ASN A 106 -2.53 4.88 -4.24
CA ASN A 106 -3.56 3.87 -4.43
C ASN A 106 -4.15 3.33 -3.12
N MET A 107 -3.58 3.60 -1.95
CA MET A 107 -4.05 3.08 -0.67
C MET A 107 -5.53 3.42 -0.41
N LYS A 108 -5.93 4.67 -0.67
CA LYS A 108 -7.34 5.14 -0.61
C LYS A 108 -8.08 4.61 0.62
N LEU A 109 -7.53 4.87 1.79
CA LEU A 109 -8.18 4.53 3.06
C LEU A 109 -9.58 5.14 3.13
N ARG A 110 -10.55 4.33 3.58
CA ARG A 110 -11.93 4.74 3.76
C ARG A 110 -12.49 4.22 5.08
N PHE A 111 -13.05 5.11 5.87
CA PHE A 111 -13.76 4.77 7.11
C PHE A 111 -15.24 4.60 6.78
N ALA A 112 -15.69 3.36 6.67
CA ALA A 112 -17.05 3.02 6.29
C ALA A 112 -17.94 2.91 7.55
N VAL A 113 -18.70 3.93 7.85
CA VAL A 113 -19.63 3.94 8.99
C VAL A 113 -20.68 2.85 8.82
N LYS A 114 -20.82 1.99 9.82
CA LYS A 114 -21.81 0.90 9.90
C LYS A 114 -22.98 1.27 10.79
N GLU A 115 -22.70 1.88 11.94
CA GLU A 115 -23.70 2.17 12.94
C GLU A 115 -23.30 3.42 13.75
N ILE A 116 -24.32 4.18 14.18
CA ILE A 116 -24.17 5.30 15.10
C ILE A 116 -25.14 5.05 16.26
N LYS A 117 -24.66 5.11 17.50
CA LYS A 117 -25.42 4.89 18.71
C LYS A 117 -25.23 6.05 19.68
N TYR A 118 -26.31 6.59 20.25
CA TYR A 118 -26.19 7.48 21.40
C TYR A 118 -25.68 6.71 22.63
N ILE A 119 -24.60 7.21 23.24
CA ILE A 119 -24.18 6.79 24.57
C ILE A 119 -25.01 7.57 25.61
N ASP A 120 -25.16 8.87 25.36
CA ASP A 120 -26.01 9.78 26.12
C ASP A 120 -26.44 10.97 25.23
N LYS A 121 -26.95 12.07 25.86
CA LYS A 121 -27.48 13.23 25.11
C LYS A 121 -26.42 13.98 24.30
N LYS A 122 -25.14 13.87 24.68
CA LYS A 122 -24.02 14.63 24.08
C LYS A 122 -22.96 13.74 23.44
N ASN A 123 -23.04 12.42 23.63
CA ASN A 123 -22.03 11.51 23.15
C ASN A 123 -22.64 10.42 22.26
N VAL A 124 -21.99 10.17 21.13
CA VAL A 124 -22.32 9.07 20.21
C VAL A 124 -21.13 8.16 20.00
N GLU A 125 -21.41 6.87 19.87
CA GLU A 125 -20.46 5.87 19.41
C GLU A 125 -20.70 5.65 17.91
N VAL A 126 -19.66 5.84 17.11
CA VAL A 126 -19.64 5.51 15.68
C VAL A 126 -18.90 4.20 15.52
N VAL A 127 -19.59 3.18 14.99
CA VAL A 127 -18.97 1.90 14.62
C VAL A 127 -18.67 1.95 13.13
N TYR A 128 -17.44 1.65 12.76
CA TYR A 128 -16.97 1.73 11.37
C TYR A 128 -16.04 0.59 11.01
N ASP A 129 -15.90 0.33 9.72
CA ASP A 129 -14.84 -0.51 9.16
C ASP A 129 -13.79 0.38 8.51
N LEU A 130 -12.52 0.06 8.71
CA LEU A 130 -11.44 0.61 7.93
C LEU A 130 -11.27 -0.24 6.66
N LYS A 131 -11.39 0.39 5.52
CA LYS A 131 -11.25 -0.24 4.21
C LYS A 131 -10.14 0.40 3.41
N MET A 132 -9.50 -0.40 2.58
CA MET A 132 -8.51 0.07 1.62
C MET A 132 -8.68 -0.67 0.29
N LYS A 133 -7.98 -0.20 -0.75
CA LYS A 133 -7.95 -0.89 -2.03
C LYS A 133 -7.36 -2.29 -1.86
N ASP A 134 -7.96 -3.28 -2.50
CA ASP A 134 -7.50 -4.68 -2.48
C ASP A 134 -6.29 -4.85 -3.41
N PHE A 135 -5.10 -4.67 -2.85
CA PHE A 135 -3.83 -4.80 -3.58
C PHE A 135 -3.55 -6.23 -4.00
N ASP A 136 -3.93 -7.23 -3.22
CA ASP A 136 -3.68 -8.64 -3.52
C ASP A 136 -4.40 -9.03 -4.81
N LYS A 137 -5.68 -8.69 -4.93
CA LYS A 137 -6.43 -8.93 -6.17
C LYS A 137 -5.94 -8.12 -7.35
N ALA A 138 -5.37 -6.92 -7.10
CA ALA A 138 -4.75 -6.14 -8.17
C ALA A 138 -3.54 -6.88 -8.76
N LEU A 139 -2.82 -7.59 -7.92
CA LEU A 139 -1.55 -8.22 -8.26
C LEU A 139 -1.70 -9.65 -8.78
N ASP A 140 -2.75 -10.38 -8.37
CA ASP A 140 -3.03 -11.76 -8.81
C ASP A 140 -3.09 -11.95 -10.34
N GLY A 141 -3.57 -10.93 -11.06
CA GLY A 141 -3.67 -10.97 -12.51
C GLY A 141 -2.39 -10.64 -13.26
N ILE A 142 -1.37 -10.15 -12.54
CA ILE A 142 -0.16 -9.61 -13.15
C ILE A 142 0.89 -10.69 -13.44
N GLU A 143 0.99 -11.71 -12.60
CA GLU A 143 2.13 -12.65 -12.59
C GLU A 143 2.50 -13.21 -13.97
N LYS A 144 1.53 -13.73 -14.71
CA LYS A 144 1.80 -14.37 -16.00
C LYS A 144 2.07 -13.40 -17.15
N LYS A 145 1.33 -12.27 -17.16
CA LYS A 145 1.51 -11.23 -18.18
C LYS A 145 2.72 -10.34 -17.90
N PHE A 146 3.13 -10.29 -16.65
CA PHE A 146 4.19 -9.43 -16.16
C PHE A 146 5.56 -9.86 -16.69
N GLU A 147 5.90 -11.14 -16.57
CA GLU A 147 7.21 -11.63 -17.02
C GLU A 147 7.40 -11.47 -18.51
N GLU A 148 6.38 -11.83 -19.30
CA GLU A 148 6.46 -11.76 -20.74
C GLU A 148 6.52 -10.31 -21.23
N ASN A 149 5.68 -9.42 -20.67
CA ASN A 149 5.65 -8.02 -21.07
C ASN A 149 6.92 -7.26 -20.63
N ILE A 150 7.43 -7.50 -19.41
CA ILE A 150 8.69 -6.87 -18.97
C ILE A 150 9.82 -7.33 -19.90
N ARG A 151 9.94 -8.64 -20.13
CA ARG A 151 10.98 -9.20 -20.96
C ARG A 151 11.01 -8.56 -22.34
N ILE A 152 9.88 -8.55 -23.03
CA ILE A 152 9.76 -7.99 -24.36
C ILE A 152 10.05 -6.48 -24.38
N ASN A 153 9.45 -5.73 -23.44
CA ASN A 153 9.60 -4.28 -23.39
C ASN A 153 11.02 -3.88 -23.00
N VAL A 154 11.63 -4.56 -22.05
CA VAL A 154 12.99 -4.30 -21.60
C VAL A 154 13.98 -4.58 -22.72
N LEU A 155 13.91 -5.75 -23.36
CA LEU A 155 14.77 -6.09 -24.50
C LEU A 155 14.63 -5.07 -25.63
N LYS A 156 13.40 -4.69 -25.98
CA LYS A 156 13.14 -3.69 -27.03
C LYS A 156 13.71 -2.31 -26.68
N LYS A 157 13.53 -1.84 -25.46
CA LYS A 157 14.06 -0.53 -25.00
C LYS A 157 15.58 -0.51 -24.91
N LEU A 158 16.16 -1.63 -24.53
CA LEU A 158 17.60 -1.79 -24.41
C LEU A 158 18.30 -1.99 -25.74
N GLY A 159 17.59 -2.51 -26.75
CA GLY A 159 18.15 -2.85 -28.05
C GLY A 159 18.93 -4.18 -28.07
N TYR A 160 18.73 -5.03 -27.05
CA TYR A 160 19.30 -6.38 -27.00
C TYR A 160 18.41 -7.38 -27.72
N LYS A 161 19.03 -8.41 -28.32
CA LYS A 161 18.31 -9.44 -29.11
C LYS A 161 17.64 -10.47 -28.19
N ASN A 162 18.28 -10.79 -27.07
CA ASN A 162 17.83 -11.80 -26.11
C ASN A 162 18.36 -11.51 -24.70
N GLU A 163 17.90 -12.29 -23.73
CA GLU A 163 18.30 -12.19 -22.33
C GLU A 163 19.76 -12.62 -22.11
N ASP A 164 20.27 -13.54 -22.92
CA ASP A 164 21.64 -14.07 -22.77
C ASP A 164 22.69 -12.97 -22.95
N GLU A 165 22.42 -12.00 -23.86
CA GLU A 165 23.30 -10.84 -24.05
C GLU A 165 23.36 -9.96 -22.81
N ILE A 166 22.21 -9.76 -22.13
CA ILE A 166 22.13 -9.02 -20.88
C ILE A 166 22.87 -9.79 -19.77
N GLU A 167 22.59 -11.07 -19.63
CA GLU A 167 23.21 -11.91 -18.61
C GLU A 167 24.72 -11.96 -18.77
N ALA A 168 25.23 -12.14 -19.98
CA ALA A 168 26.65 -12.10 -20.28
C ALA A 168 27.31 -10.76 -19.91
N LEU A 169 26.58 -9.65 -20.06
CA LEU A 169 27.07 -8.34 -19.63
C LEU A 169 27.10 -8.22 -18.10
N MET A 170 26.06 -8.71 -17.42
CA MET A 170 25.95 -8.63 -15.96
C MET A 170 27.00 -9.44 -15.23
N LEU A 171 27.43 -10.56 -15.81
CA LEU A 171 28.48 -11.43 -15.25
C LEU A 171 29.89 -10.86 -15.41
N LYS A 172 30.13 -9.93 -16.32
CA LYS A 172 31.47 -9.33 -16.56
C LYS A 172 31.74 -8.20 -15.58
N ASN A 173 33.02 -8.02 -15.24
CA ASN A 173 33.47 -6.83 -14.53
C ASN A 173 33.40 -5.58 -15.44
N GLY A 174 33.19 -4.41 -14.85
CA GLY A 174 33.07 -3.16 -15.60
C GLY A 174 31.69 -2.92 -16.18
N ASN A 175 31.58 -2.02 -17.16
CA ASN A 175 30.34 -1.61 -17.82
C ASN A 175 29.23 -1.14 -16.84
N GLU A 176 29.60 -0.53 -15.73
CA GLU A 176 28.66 -0.11 -14.66
C GLU A 176 27.54 0.80 -15.19
N SER A 177 27.85 1.72 -16.11
CA SER A 177 26.84 2.61 -16.69
C SER A 177 25.77 1.85 -17.48
N GLU A 178 26.18 0.84 -18.25
CA GLU A 178 25.24 0.03 -19.03
C GLU A 178 24.41 -0.89 -18.12
N LYS A 179 25.02 -1.46 -17.10
CA LYS A 179 24.30 -2.22 -16.07
C LYS A 179 23.27 -1.36 -15.35
N MET A 180 23.62 -0.14 -15.00
CA MET A 180 22.69 0.81 -14.40
C MET A 180 21.53 1.12 -15.37
N ARG A 181 21.82 1.37 -16.66
CA ARG A 181 20.79 1.60 -17.68
C ARG A 181 19.82 0.43 -17.79
N ILE A 182 20.32 -0.80 -17.74
CA ILE A 182 19.49 -2.01 -17.78
C ILE A 182 18.55 -2.04 -16.56
N TYR A 183 19.07 -1.85 -15.34
CA TYR A 183 18.26 -1.84 -14.14
C TYR A 183 17.28 -0.68 -14.09
N ASP A 184 17.67 0.49 -14.54
CA ASP A 184 16.78 1.65 -14.60
C ASP A 184 15.55 1.37 -15.48
N ILE A 185 15.76 0.78 -16.65
CA ILE A 185 14.67 0.41 -17.56
C ILE A 185 13.82 -0.71 -16.96
N MET A 186 14.44 -1.71 -16.33
CA MET A 186 13.70 -2.79 -15.65
C MET A 186 12.84 -2.26 -14.52
N VAL A 187 13.38 -1.42 -13.65
CA VAL A 187 12.65 -0.80 -12.54
C VAL A 187 11.50 0.04 -13.06
N ASP A 188 11.73 0.88 -14.06
CA ASP A 188 10.68 1.72 -14.63
C ASP A 188 9.54 0.90 -15.24
N GLU A 189 9.84 -0.22 -15.93
CA GLU A 189 8.82 -1.12 -16.45
C GLU A 189 8.02 -1.81 -15.34
N ILE A 190 8.70 -2.30 -14.31
CA ILE A 190 8.05 -2.90 -13.14
C ILE A 190 7.09 -1.90 -12.50
N LEU A 191 7.56 -0.71 -12.19
CA LEU A 191 6.75 0.34 -11.57
C LEU A 191 5.57 0.77 -12.44
N ASN A 192 5.76 0.84 -13.77
CA ASN A 192 4.70 1.18 -14.71
C ASN A 192 3.58 0.12 -14.74
N ILE A 193 3.95 -1.16 -14.72
CA ILE A 193 2.99 -2.27 -14.69
C ILE A 193 2.23 -2.28 -13.35
N MET A 194 2.94 -2.11 -12.23
CA MET A 194 2.32 -2.01 -10.90
C MET A 194 1.31 -0.86 -10.84
N ARG A 195 1.69 0.33 -11.34
CA ARG A 195 0.81 1.49 -11.37
C ARG A 195 -0.46 1.20 -12.17
N LYS A 196 -0.33 0.69 -13.39
CA LYS A 196 -1.48 0.35 -14.24
C LYS A 196 -2.41 -0.70 -13.61
N ALA A 197 -1.84 -1.69 -12.96
CA ALA A 197 -2.62 -2.72 -12.29
C ALA A 197 -3.42 -2.15 -11.12
N LEU A 198 -2.77 -1.36 -10.28
CA LEU A 198 -3.41 -0.76 -9.11
C LEU A 198 -4.43 0.33 -9.48
N GLU A 199 -4.20 1.10 -10.54
CA GLU A 199 -5.18 2.08 -11.02
C GLU A 199 -6.50 1.45 -11.46
N ASN A 200 -6.45 0.26 -12.04
CA ASN A 200 -7.62 -0.42 -12.60
C ASN A 200 -8.42 -1.24 -11.57
N VAL A 201 -7.94 -1.43 -10.36
CA VAL A 201 -8.66 -2.16 -9.32
C VAL A 201 -9.57 -1.24 -8.53
N ASN A 202 -10.86 -1.55 -8.55
CA ASN A 202 -11.90 -0.85 -7.78
C ASN A 202 -12.39 -1.66 -6.57
N LEU A 203 -11.81 -2.83 -6.33
CA LEU A 203 -12.16 -3.66 -5.19
C LEU A 203 -11.53 -3.10 -3.92
N GLU A 204 -12.30 -3.15 -2.82
CA GLU A 204 -11.84 -2.79 -1.48
C GLU A 204 -11.75 -4.06 -0.62
N THR A 205 -10.76 -4.11 0.24
CA THR A 205 -10.65 -5.09 1.32
C THR A 205 -10.85 -4.40 2.66
N VAL A 206 -11.36 -5.13 3.63
CA VAL A 206 -11.53 -4.65 5.01
C VAL A 206 -10.23 -4.90 5.75
N VAL A 207 -9.60 -3.83 6.22
CA VAL A 207 -8.36 -3.87 7.00
C VAL A 207 -8.66 -4.12 8.47
N SER A 208 -9.71 -3.45 8.98
CA SER A 208 -10.19 -3.64 10.35
C SER A 208 -11.69 -3.50 10.40
N GLU A 209 -12.35 -4.34 11.21
CA GLU A 209 -13.80 -4.39 11.33
C GLU A 209 -14.29 -3.91 12.69
N ASN A 210 -15.45 -3.22 12.66
CA ASN A 210 -16.18 -2.84 13.87
C ASN A 210 -15.36 -1.98 14.85
N GLU A 211 -14.46 -1.17 14.30
CA GLU A 211 -13.75 -0.16 15.05
C GLU A 211 -14.73 0.87 15.63
N LYS A 212 -14.36 1.52 16.72
CA LYS A 212 -15.24 2.42 17.44
C LYS A 212 -14.57 3.75 17.70
N ALA A 213 -15.32 4.82 17.46
CA ALA A 213 -14.95 6.17 17.82
C ALA A 213 -16.08 6.81 18.61
N VAL A 214 -15.76 7.65 19.55
CA VAL A 214 -16.74 8.44 20.32
C VAL A 214 -16.64 9.90 19.88
N LEU A 215 -17.78 10.44 19.45
CA LEU A 215 -17.91 11.87 19.21
C LEU A 215 -18.74 12.52 20.31
N THR A 216 -18.35 13.74 20.68
CA THR A 216 -19.03 14.55 21.69
C THR A 216 -19.58 15.80 21.02
N GLU A 217 -20.81 16.16 21.36
CA GLU A 217 -21.43 17.42 20.91
C GLU A 217 -20.94 18.58 21.78
N THR A 218 -20.31 19.57 21.14
CA THR A 218 -19.85 20.80 21.77
C THR A 218 -20.38 21.99 20.97
N ASN A 219 -21.24 22.82 21.59
CA ASN A 219 -21.81 24.02 20.97
C ASN A 219 -22.50 23.77 19.60
N GLY A 220 -23.20 22.66 19.48
CA GLY A 220 -23.92 22.29 18.25
C GLY A 220 -23.04 21.62 17.18
N HIS A 221 -21.79 21.30 17.49
CA HIS A 221 -20.86 20.61 16.61
C HIS A 221 -20.41 19.29 17.22
N TRP A 222 -20.27 18.25 16.38
CA TRP A 222 -19.73 16.97 16.76
C TRP A 222 -18.21 16.96 16.55
N GLU A 223 -17.47 16.57 17.59
CA GLU A 223 -16.00 16.49 17.58
C GLU A 223 -15.55 15.12 18.07
N LEU A 224 -14.45 14.60 17.52
CA LEU A 224 -13.87 13.32 17.96
C LEU A 224 -13.33 13.47 19.38
N SER A 225 -13.82 12.65 20.30
CA SER A 225 -13.35 12.59 21.67
C SER A 225 -12.23 11.56 21.87
N HIS A 226 -12.45 10.32 21.45
CA HIS A 226 -11.48 9.24 21.57
C HIS A 226 -11.88 8.04 20.71
N PHE A 227 -10.93 7.12 20.52
CA PHE A 227 -11.14 5.77 19.99
C PHE A 227 -11.28 4.78 21.13
N LYS A 228 -12.05 3.69 20.90
CA LYS A 228 -12.22 2.60 21.86
C LYS A 228 -11.54 1.33 21.37
#